data_3da525f8dc25244747ffed2248145515
#
_entry.id   3da525f8dc25244747ffed2248145515
#
_cell.length_a   1.000
_cell.length_b   1.000
_cell.length_c   1.000
_cell.angle_alpha   90.00
_cell.angle_beta   90.00
_cell.angle_gamma   90.00
#
_symmetry.space_group_name_H-M   'P 1'
#
loop_
_entity.id
_entity.type
_entity.pdbx_description
1 polymer ?
#
loop_
_entity_poly.entity_id
_entity_poly.type
_entity_poly.pdbx_seq_one_letter_code
_entity_poly.pdbx_strand_id
1 'polypeptide(L)'
;MGNCVKDNPLRSRSDVERAAVQLIEPLLPLLSPNKARLHLGDTGAVYPDDIAQMEAFARPLWAIVPMLAGHCESVKPLWEAWHEGIIAGVDPENPEYWGEVVDYDQRLVEMAVFGMGMALAPKEFFFDLPEKTQKQLHAWLNQINHHDMPKNNWTF
;
A
#
# COMPACT_ATOMS: atom_id res chain seq x y z
N MET A 1 -23.64 5.85 1.09
CA MET A 1 -22.79 6.15 2.27
C MET A 1 -22.59 7.65 2.36
N GLY A 2 -22.73 8.27 3.57
CA GLY A 2 -22.41 9.68 3.74
C GLY A 2 -20.90 9.90 3.59
N ASN A 3 -20.49 11.10 3.15
CA ASN A 3 -19.07 11.47 3.12
C ASN A 3 -18.54 11.55 4.56
N CYS A 4 -17.69 10.60 4.97
CA CYS A 4 -17.17 10.46 6.33
C CYS A 4 -16.31 11.65 6.80
N VAL A 5 -15.81 12.46 5.86
CA VAL A 5 -15.00 13.67 6.16
C VAL A 5 -15.76 14.98 5.96
N LYS A 6 -17.07 14.93 5.68
CA LYS A 6 -17.88 16.11 5.32
C LYS A 6 -17.79 17.25 6.34
N ASP A 7 -17.75 16.89 7.62
CA ASP A 7 -17.75 17.87 8.72
C ASP A 7 -16.35 18.16 9.28
N ASN A 8 -15.30 17.64 8.62
CA ASN A 8 -13.92 17.88 9.01
C ASN A 8 -13.43 19.22 8.43
N PRO A 9 -12.99 20.19 9.24
CA PRO A 9 -12.59 21.51 8.77
C PRO A 9 -11.25 21.53 8.00
N LEU A 10 -10.44 20.47 8.10
CA LEU A 10 -9.13 20.34 7.45
C LEU A 10 -8.18 21.54 7.69
N ARG A 11 -8.15 22.10 8.91
CA ARG A 11 -7.42 23.32 9.26
C ARG A 11 -6.17 23.07 10.09
N SER A 12 -6.06 21.89 10.69
CA SER A 12 -4.95 21.52 11.56
C SER A 12 -4.36 20.19 11.12
N ARG A 13 -3.13 19.87 11.59
CA ARG A 13 -2.53 18.56 11.40
C ARG A 13 -3.47 17.44 11.89
N SER A 14 -4.04 17.60 13.07
CA SER A 14 -4.96 16.59 13.63
C SER A 14 -6.24 16.42 12.81
N ASP A 15 -6.70 17.47 12.14
CA ASP A 15 -7.84 17.36 11.21
C ASP A 15 -7.46 16.52 9.99
N VAL A 16 -6.26 16.71 9.43
CA VAL A 16 -5.78 15.94 8.29
C VAL A 16 -5.55 14.48 8.67
N GLU A 17 -4.91 14.21 9.82
CA GLU A 17 -4.74 12.86 10.35
C GLU A 17 -6.09 12.14 10.55
N ARG A 18 -7.06 12.82 11.15
CA ARG A 18 -8.41 12.30 11.32
C ARG A 18 -9.10 12.03 9.97
N ALA A 19 -8.95 12.93 9.00
CA ALA A 19 -9.51 12.72 7.66
C ALA A 19 -8.90 11.49 6.97
N ALA A 20 -7.60 11.29 7.08
CA ALA A 20 -6.93 10.11 6.53
C ALA A 20 -7.49 8.82 7.15
N VAL A 21 -7.62 8.74 8.48
CA VAL A 21 -8.24 7.60 9.15
C VAL A 21 -9.68 7.39 8.69
N GLN A 22 -10.49 8.44 8.64
CA GLN A 22 -11.89 8.38 8.21
C GLN A 22 -12.07 7.89 6.77
N LEU A 23 -11.08 8.12 5.90
CA LEU A 23 -11.10 7.64 4.51
C LEU A 23 -10.62 6.20 4.38
N ILE A 24 -9.68 5.77 5.21
CA ILE A 24 -9.03 4.45 5.10
C ILE A 24 -9.76 3.39 5.94
N GLU A 25 -10.21 3.71 7.15
CA GLU A 25 -10.88 2.75 8.04
C GLU A 25 -12.04 1.99 7.38
N PRO A 26 -12.92 2.64 6.57
CA PRO A 26 -13.99 1.94 5.86
C PRO A 26 -13.50 0.89 4.83
N LEU A 27 -12.22 0.89 4.47
CA LEU A 27 -11.63 -0.06 3.55
C LEU A 27 -11.22 -1.39 4.23
N LEU A 28 -11.03 -1.39 5.56
CA LEU A 28 -10.61 -2.58 6.30
C LEU A 28 -11.46 -3.84 6.01
N PRO A 29 -12.81 -3.78 6.01
CA PRO A 29 -13.63 -4.94 5.70
C PRO A 29 -13.59 -5.38 4.23
N LEU A 30 -12.95 -4.60 3.35
CA LEU A 30 -12.76 -4.91 1.93
C LEU A 30 -11.40 -5.56 1.63
N LEU A 31 -10.53 -5.68 2.63
CA LEU A 31 -9.28 -6.41 2.49
C LEU A 31 -9.56 -7.90 2.24
N SER A 32 -8.73 -8.51 1.41
CA SER A 32 -8.72 -9.96 1.15
C SER A 32 -8.42 -10.77 2.42
N PRO A 33 -8.64 -12.09 2.45
CA PRO A 33 -8.42 -12.90 3.64
C PRO A 33 -7.02 -12.78 4.26
N ASN A 34 -5.96 -12.69 3.43
CA ASN A 34 -4.57 -12.46 3.88
C ASN A 34 -4.18 -10.98 3.83
N LYS A 35 -5.14 -10.07 3.58
CA LYS A 35 -4.98 -8.61 3.57
C LYS A 35 -4.06 -8.04 2.48
N ALA A 36 -3.53 -8.86 1.56
CA ALA A 36 -2.60 -8.40 0.53
C ALA A 36 -3.27 -7.66 -0.63
N ARG A 37 -4.59 -7.64 -0.69
CA ARG A 37 -5.39 -7.05 -1.77
C ARG A 37 -6.60 -6.31 -1.19
N LEU A 38 -7.09 -5.30 -1.93
CA LEU A 38 -8.29 -4.55 -1.54
C LEU A 38 -9.35 -4.68 -2.65
N HIS A 39 -10.52 -5.25 -2.29
CA HIS A 39 -11.62 -5.53 -3.22
C HIS A 39 -12.59 -4.35 -3.29
N LEU A 40 -12.42 -3.46 -4.28
CA LEU A 40 -13.29 -2.30 -4.52
C LEU A 40 -14.42 -2.58 -5.53
N GLY A 41 -14.54 -3.81 -6.02
CA GLY A 41 -15.46 -4.17 -7.10
C GLY A 41 -14.88 -3.87 -8.48
N ASP A 42 -15.75 -3.71 -9.48
CA ASP A 42 -15.34 -3.32 -10.83
C ASP A 42 -14.92 -1.85 -10.83
N THR A 43 -13.62 -1.61 -11.04
CA THR A 43 -13.01 -0.27 -11.07
C THR A 43 -12.84 0.26 -12.49
N GLY A 44 -13.16 -0.54 -13.52
CA GLY A 44 -12.93 -0.19 -14.93
C GLY A 44 -11.44 -0.16 -15.31
N ALA A 45 -10.56 -0.78 -14.52
CA ALA A 45 -9.14 -0.92 -14.84
C ALA A 45 -8.97 -1.74 -16.13
N VAL A 46 -7.95 -1.38 -16.94
CA VAL A 46 -7.65 -2.06 -18.22
C VAL A 46 -6.66 -3.21 -18.05
N TYR A 47 -6.19 -3.46 -16.85
CA TYR A 47 -5.30 -4.55 -16.45
C TYR A 47 -6.05 -5.55 -15.53
N PRO A 48 -5.50 -6.74 -15.29
CA PRO A 48 -6.16 -7.79 -14.51
C PRO A 48 -6.60 -7.33 -13.10
N ASP A 49 -7.71 -7.92 -12.62
CA ASP A 49 -8.33 -7.56 -11.34
C ASP A 49 -7.38 -7.71 -10.15
N ASP A 50 -6.53 -8.72 -10.15
CA ASP A 50 -5.56 -8.94 -9.08
C ASP A 50 -4.51 -7.81 -9.01
N ILE A 51 -4.13 -7.22 -10.14
CA ILE A 51 -3.26 -6.05 -10.20
C ILE A 51 -4.02 -4.80 -9.71
N ALA A 52 -5.28 -4.63 -10.14
CA ALA A 52 -6.13 -3.52 -9.66
C ALA A 52 -6.37 -3.59 -8.14
N GLN A 53 -6.54 -4.78 -7.59
CA GLN A 53 -6.69 -5.00 -6.14
C GLN A 53 -5.39 -4.74 -5.36
N MET A 54 -4.24 -5.07 -5.95
CA MET A 54 -2.93 -4.70 -5.38
C MET A 54 -2.70 -3.19 -5.43
N GLU A 55 -3.02 -2.52 -6.53
CA GLU A 55 -3.00 -1.05 -6.61
C GLU A 55 -3.89 -0.44 -5.52
N ALA A 56 -5.14 -0.91 -5.40
CA ALA A 56 -6.07 -0.44 -4.38
C ALA A 56 -5.51 -0.63 -2.95
N PHE A 57 -4.77 -1.71 -2.70
CA PHE A 57 -4.06 -1.93 -1.44
C PHE A 57 -2.90 -0.95 -1.25
N ALA A 58 -2.14 -0.63 -2.30
CA ALA A 58 -0.97 0.23 -2.21
C ALA A 58 -1.34 1.72 -1.97
N ARG A 59 -2.43 2.20 -2.56
CA ARG A 59 -2.80 3.63 -2.52
C ARG A 59 -2.98 4.22 -1.12
N PRO A 60 -3.62 3.58 -0.14
CA PRO A 60 -3.71 4.10 1.23
C PRO A 60 -2.36 4.27 1.93
N LEU A 61 -1.31 3.55 1.52
CA LEU A 61 0.03 3.68 2.07
C LEU A 61 0.61 5.09 1.89
N TRP A 62 0.19 5.85 0.86
CA TRP A 62 0.60 7.25 0.68
C TRP A 62 0.16 8.16 1.84
N ALA A 63 -0.86 7.76 2.61
CA ALA A 63 -1.25 8.44 3.85
C ALA A 63 -0.72 7.72 5.10
N ILE A 64 -0.76 6.39 5.12
CA ILE A 64 -0.32 5.59 6.28
C ILE A 64 1.16 5.83 6.59
N VAL A 65 2.04 5.82 5.58
CA VAL A 65 3.50 5.99 5.76
C VAL A 65 3.85 7.34 6.40
N PRO A 66 3.40 8.50 5.89
CA PRO A 66 3.66 9.79 6.55
C PRO A 66 3.10 9.88 7.97
N MET A 67 1.98 9.22 8.25
CA MET A 67 1.41 9.19 9.60
C MET A 67 2.27 8.34 10.55
N LEU A 68 2.82 7.21 10.09
CA LEU A 68 3.81 6.42 10.84
C LEU A 68 5.06 7.23 11.14
N ALA A 69 5.66 7.83 10.11
CA ALA A 69 6.84 8.69 10.24
C ALA A 69 6.61 9.89 11.17
N GLY A 70 5.37 10.38 11.20
CA GLY A 70 4.92 11.46 12.09
C GLY A 70 4.50 11.00 13.49
N HIS A 71 4.66 9.71 13.82
CA HIS A 71 4.29 9.12 15.11
C HIS A 71 2.81 9.33 15.48
N CYS A 72 1.92 9.29 14.49
CA CYS A 72 0.49 9.42 14.70
C CYS A 72 -0.09 8.13 15.30
N GLU A 73 -0.58 8.19 16.55
CA GLU A 73 -1.10 7.00 17.24
C GLU A 73 -2.35 6.40 16.55
N SER A 74 -3.18 7.24 15.94
CA SER A 74 -4.42 6.78 15.29
C SER A 74 -4.19 5.94 14.03
N VAL A 75 -2.98 5.90 13.48
CA VAL A 75 -2.65 5.09 12.30
C VAL A 75 -2.35 3.63 12.66
N LYS A 76 -2.04 3.31 13.91
CA LYS A 76 -1.58 1.97 14.32
C LYS A 76 -2.52 0.83 13.92
N PRO A 77 -3.85 0.92 14.17
CA PRO A 77 -4.76 -0.16 13.76
C PRO A 77 -4.82 -0.37 12.24
N LEU A 78 -4.67 0.72 11.48
CA LEU A 78 -4.60 0.64 10.02
C LEU A 78 -3.28 -0.02 9.61
N TRP A 79 -2.16 0.41 10.19
CA TRP A 79 -0.85 -0.15 9.89
C TRP A 79 -0.78 -1.65 10.16
N GLU A 80 -1.33 -2.15 11.26
CA GLU A 80 -1.36 -3.58 11.55
C GLU A 80 -1.96 -4.40 10.41
N ALA A 81 -3.07 -3.94 9.82
CA ALA A 81 -3.70 -4.62 8.69
C ALA A 81 -2.84 -4.56 7.42
N TRP A 82 -2.25 -3.40 7.11
CA TRP A 82 -1.37 -3.24 5.94
C TRP A 82 -0.04 -3.97 6.12
N HIS A 83 0.51 -4.01 7.32
CA HIS A 83 1.72 -4.76 7.63
C HIS A 83 1.55 -6.27 7.38
N GLU A 84 0.44 -6.87 7.83
CA GLU A 84 0.11 -8.26 7.51
C GLU A 84 -0.06 -8.47 5.99
N GLY A 85 -0.70 -7.52 5.30
CA GLY A 85 -0.89 -7.57 3.85
C GLY A 85 0.43 -7.50 3.07
N ILE A 86 1.41 -6.71 3.53
CA ILE A 86 2.75 -6.67 2.94
C ILE A 86 3.44 -8.03 3.08
N ILE A 87 3.38 -8.64 4.27
CA ILE A 87 3.98 -9.96 4.51
C ILE A 87 3.38 -11.01 3.56
N ALA A 88 2.07 -11.02 3.39
CA ALA A 88 1.38 -11.95 2.51
C ALA A 88 1.66 -11.66 1.02
N GLY A 89 1.63 -10.39 0.64
CA GLY A 89 1.76 -9.96 -0.76
C GLY A 89 3.13 -10.22 -1.38
N VAL A 90 4.20 -10.23 -0.58
CA VAL A 90 5.56 -10.51 -1.07
C VAL A 90 5.98 -11.98 -0.92
N ASP A 91 5.16 -12.83 -0.29
CA ASP A 91 5.49 -14.24 -0.10
C ASP A 91 5.00 -15.08 -1.31
N PRO A 92 5.91 -15.64 -2.14
CA PRO A 92 5.51 -16.48 -3.30
C PRO A 92 4.71 -17.73 -2.94
N GLU A 93 4.77 -18.17 -1.68
CA GLU A 93 3.99 -19.33 -1.20
C GLU A 93 2.57 -18.94 -0.75
N ASN A 94 2.27 -17.64 -0.63
CA ASN A 94 0.96 -17.15 -0.23
C ASN A 94 0.00 -17.09 -1.44
N PRO A 95 -1.26 -17.54 -1.31
CA PRO A 95 -2.24 -17.48 -2.40
C PRO A 95 -2.55 -16.04 -2.88
N GLU A 96 -2.22 -15.03 -2.07
CA GLU A 96 -2.39 -13.62 -2.41
C GLU A 96 -1.08 -12.94 -2.83
N TYR A 97 -0.04 -13.72 -3.17
CA TYR A 97 1.21 -13.17 -3.71
C TYR A 97 0.93 -12.18 -4.84
N TRP A 98 1.62 -11.05 -4.83
CA TRP A 98 1.44 -10.01 -5.85
C TRP A 98 1.97 -10.41 -7.24
N GLY A 99 2.76 -11.48 -7.32
CA GLY A 99 3.27 -12.03 -8.57
C GLY A 99 4.50 -11.31 -9.09
N GLU A 100 5.08 -11.90 -10.13
CA GLU A 100 6.17 -11.31 -10.89
C GLU A 100 5.65 -10.20 -11.79
N VAL A 101 6.41 -9.11 -11.93
CA VAL A 101 6.05 -7.99 -12.81
C VAL A 101 6.55 -8.21 -14.24
N VAL A 102 5.97 -7.46 -15.18
CA VAL A 102 6.39 -7.45 -16.59
C VAL A 102 6.64 -6.01 -17.05
N ASP A 103 7.12 -5.83 -18.28
CA ASP A 103 7.31 -4.50 -18.84
C ASP A 103 5.98 -3.73 -18.88
N TYR A 104 6.02 -2.45 -18.49
CA TYR A 104 4.86 -1.55 -18.44
C TYR A 104 3.75 -1.98 -17.45
N ASP A 105 4.09 -2.79 -16.46
CA ASP A 105 3.17 -3.27 -15.43
C ASP A 105 2.76 -2.16 -14.47
N GLN A 106 1.47 -2.10 -14.12
CA GLN A 106 0.95 -1.15 -13.12
C GLN A 106 1.66 -1.30 -11.76
N ARG A 107 2.04 -2.52 -11.37
CA ARG A 107 2.74 -2.78 -10.10
C ARG A 107 4.08 -2.07 -9.98
N LEU A 108 4.76 -1.76 -11.11
CA LEU A 108 6.02 -0.98 -11.11
C LEU A 108 5.79 0.43 -10.53
N VAL A 109 4.66 1.07 -10.87
CA VAL A 109 4.30 2.38 -10.29
C VAL A 109 4.00 2.28 -8.81
N GLU A 110 3.32 1.21 -8.39
CA GLU A 110 2.95 1.02 -7.00
C GLU A 110 4.18 0.74 -6.10
N MET A 111 5.30 0.27 -6.65
CA MET A 111 6.56 0.10 -5.90
C MET A 111 7.07 1.41 -5.28
N ALA A 112 6.70 2.57 -5.83
CA ALA A 112 7.13 3.86 -5.32
C ALA A 112 6.72 4.10 -3.86
N VAL A 113 5.51 3.72 -3.46
CA VAL A 113 5.04 3.92 -2.08
C VAL A 113 5.79 3.03 -1.09
N PHE A 114 6.23 1.84 -1.50
CA PHE A 114 7.07 0.97 -0.66
C PHE A 114 8.46 1.57 -0.47
N GLY A 115 9.05 2.15 -1.54
CA GLY A 115 10.29 2.92 -1.44
C GLY A 115 10.17 4.11 -0.48
N MET A 116 9.06 4.85 -0.55
CA MET A 116 8.76 5.92 0.40
C MET A 116 8.63 5.39 1.83
N GLY A 117 7.98 4.24 2.02
CA GLY A 117 7.84 3.59 3.33
C GLY A 117 9.19 3.28 3.97
N MET A 118 10.09 2.66 3.20
CA MET A 118 11.45 2.35 3.66
C MET A 118 12.28 3.62 3.95
N ALA A 119 12.02 4.72 3.25
CA ALA A 119 12.74 5.98 3.46
C ALA A 119 12.25 6.77 4.68
N LEU A 120 10.93 6.80 4.94
CA LEU A 120 10.33 7.65 5.95
C LEU A 120 10.03 6.94 7.27
N ALA A 121 9.70 5.65 7.24
CA ALA A 121 9.39 4.82 8.39
C ALA A 121 10.14 3.47 8.31
N PRO A 122 11.48 3.48 8.20
CA PRO A 122 12.28 2.29 7.94
C PRO A 122 12.12 1.20 8.99
N LYS A 123 11.91 1.60 10.24
CA LYS A 123 11.73 0.66 11.35
C LYS A 123 10.47 -0.17 11.11
N GLU A 124 9.33 0.48 11.05
CA GLU A 124 8.02 -0.15 10.94
C GLU A 124 7.86 -0.85 9.57
N PHE A 125 8.36 -0.21 8.52
CA PHE A 125 8.13 -0.65 7.14
C PHE A 125 9.08 -1.74 6.65
N PHE A 126 10.24 -1.90 7.30
CA PHE A 126 11.25 -2.87 6.88
C PHE A 126 11.89 -3.64 8.04
N PHE A 127 12.46 -2.96 9.03
CA PHE A 127 13.26 -3.64 10.05
C PHE A 127 12.42 -4.46 11.04
N ASP A 128 11.16 -4.12 11.27
CA ASP A 128 10.24 -4.89 12.11
C ASP A 128 9.62 -6.09 11.36
N LEU A 129 9.83 -6.21 10.02
CA LEU A 129 9.43 -7.39 9.25
C LEU A 129 10.31 -8.60 9.59
N PRO A 130 9.75 -9.83 9.53
CA PRO A 130 10.56 -11.05 9.60
C PRO A 130 11.66 -11.05 8.53
N GLU A 131 12.84 -11.60 8.85
CA GLU A 131 13.99 -11.62 7.93
C GLU A 131 13.66 -12.26 6.56
N LYS A 132 12.83 -13.32 6.54
CA LYS A 132 12.32 -13.92 5.29
C LYS A 132 11.58 -12.86 4.47
N THR A 133 10.67 -12.12 5.12
CA THR A 133 9.86 -11.09 4.44
C THR A 133 10.70 -9.92 3.95
N GLN A 134 11.72 -9.48 4.71
CA GLN A 134 12.65 -8.44 4.26
C GLN A 134 13.33 -8.84 2.94
N LYS A 135 13.80 -10.09 2.85
CA LYS A 135 14.41 -10.63 1.62
C LYS A 135 13.42 -10.72 0.46
N GLN A 136 12.18 -11.14 0.75
CA GLN A 136 11.11 -11.25 -0.24
C GLN A 136 10.68 -9.86 -0.75
N LEU A 137 10.49 -8.89 0.15
CA LEU A 137 10.16 -7.50 -0.23
C LEU A 137 11.28 -6.89 -1.08
N HIS A 138 12.55 -7.07 -0.67
CA HIS A 138 13.68 -6.61 -1.46
C HIS A 138 13.70 -7.26 -2.85
N ALA A 139 13.52 -8.57 -2.95
CA ALA A 139 13.51 -9.29 -4.22
C ALA A 139 12.36 -8.81 -5.12
N TRP A 140 11.16 -8.63 -4.56
CA TRP A 140 10.00 -8.15 -5.29
C TRP A 140 10.21 -6.72 -5.82
N LEU A 141 10.69 -5.80 -4.99
CA LEU A 141 10.98 -4.42 -5.41
C LEU A 141 12.13 -4.33 -6.42
N ASN A 142 13.13 -5.22 -6.32
CA ASN A 142 14.26 -5.20 -7.24
C ASN A 142 13.86 -5.52 -8.70
N GLN A 143 12.70 -6.12 -8.93
CA GLN A 143 12.21 -6.40 -10.28
C GLN A 143 12.07 -5.12 -11.11
N ILE A 144 11.79 -3.95 -10.51
CA ILE A 144 11.70 -2.66 -11.21
C ILE A 144 12.97 -2.33 -12.02
N ASN A 145 14.14 -2.84 -11.60
CA ASN A 145 15.41 -2.60 -12.28
C ASN A 145 15.59 -3.44 -13.56
N HIS A 146 14.67 -4.36 -13.83
CA HIS A 146 14.76 -5.33 -14.92
C HIS A 146 13.65 -5.19 -15.95
N HIS A 147 12.77 -4.20 -15.78
CA HIS A 147 11.59 -3.99 -16.63
C HIS A 147 11.50 -2.57 -17.18
N ASP A 148 10.96 -2.44 -18.39
CA ASP A 148 10.73 -1.16 -19.04
C ASP A 148 9.52 -0.44 -18.42
N MET A 149 9.65 0.87 -18.27
CA MET A 149 8.58 1.77 -17.82
C MET A 149 8.26 2.80 -18.89
N PRO A 150 6.99 3.28 -18.98
CA PRO A 150 6.65 4.39 -19.87
C PRO A 150 7.45 5.64 -19.50
N LYS A 151 7.92 6.37 -20.53
CA LYS A 151 8.61 7.66 -20.34
C LYS A 151 7.62 8.80 -20.07
N ASN A 152 6.94 8.71 -18.93
CA ASN A 152 5.92 9.66 -18.47
C ASN A 152 6.06 9.86 -16.94
N ASN A 153 4.97 10.21 -16.26
CA ASN A 153 4.93 10.36 -14.79
C ASN A 153 5.25 9.08 -13.99
N TRP A 154 5.32 7.91 -14.63
CA TRP A 154 5.68 6.65 -13.93
C TRP A 154 7.17 6.56 -13.60
N THR A 155 8.01 7.33 -14.28
CA THR A 155 9.48 7.33 -14.08
C THR A 155 9.96 8.36 -13.06
N PHE A 156 9.06 9.03 -12.35
CA PHE A 156 9.42 10.02 -11.31
C PHE A 156 9.47 9.43 -9.92
#